data_81cfd0ddd0e19521d3320cdf3a389e0f
#
_entry.id   81cfd0ddd0e19521d3320cdf3a389e0f
#
_cell.length_a   1.000
_cell.length_b   1.000
_cell.length_c   1.000
_cell.angle_alpha   90.00
_cell.angle_beta   90.00
_cell.angle_gamma   90.00
#
_symmetry.space_group_name_H-M   'P 1'
#
loop_
_entity.id
_entity.type
_entity.pdbx_description
1 polymer ?
#
loop_
_entity_poly.entity_id
_entity_poly.type
_entity_poly.pdbx_seq_one_letter_code
_entity_poly.pdbx_strand_id
1 'polypeptide(L)'
;VVNNETYARDAFIHALFPQLNFVRDALCSSRAVQEYRQQSPASHEIYALMGMRREEKTMLGMELSGQVIHGDIPQSVVYFTSHTIEDPAPTEQQARELIAWSFFDKLVAKVAQRIQARKDEKQSQLQEKDLLMARLRSADATSRRALQTELSRLLGRLQDTSNSLDFSHYLKDFEAVLLN
;
A
#
# COMPACT_ATOMS: atom_id res chain seq x y z
N VAL A 1 28.63 -3.33 3.95
CA VAL A 1 28.47 -3.30 5.42
C VAL A 1 28.35 -1.84 5.85
N VAL A 2 27.29 -1.51 6.61
CA VAL A 2 27.11 -0.17 7.17
C VAL A 2 27.90 -0.11 8.48
N ASN A 3 29.00 0.65 8.50
CA ASN A 3 29.83 0.94 9.66
C ASN A 3 30.19 2.43 9.69
N ASN A 4 30.93 2.87 10.68
CA ASN A 4 31.33 4.29 10.82
C ASN A 4 32.06 4.83 9.59
N GLU A 5 32.89 4.02 8.96
CA GLU A 5 33.70 4.43 7.82
C GLU A 5 32.83 4.52 6.54
N THR A 6 32.02 3.50 6.26
CA THR A 6 31.13 3.51 5.08
C THR A 6 30.01 4.54 5.24
N TYR A 7 29.50 4.73 6.47
CA TYR A 7 28.52 5.79 6.74
C TYR A 7 29.08 7.17 6.46
N ALA A 8 30.32 7.45 6.83
CA ALA A 8 30.96 8.77 6.62
C ALA A 8 31.27 9.07 5.14
N ARG A 9 31.46 8.03 4.31
CA ARG A 9 31.92 8.18 2.91
C ARG A 9 30.82 8.01 1.87
N ASP A 10 29.76 7.29 2.19
CA ASP A 10 28.71 6.93 1.24
C ASP A 10 27.50 7.84 1.39
N ALA A 11 27.34 8.76 0.44
CA ALA A 11 26.23 9.72 0.42
C ALA A 11 24.86 9.03 0.32
N PHE A 12 24.79 7.82 -0.29
CA PHE A 12 23.56 7.05 -0.38
C PHE A 12 23.14 6.50 0.98
N ILE A 13 24.08 5.94 1.75
CA ILE A 13 23.82 5.47 3.11
C ILE A 13 23.40 6.64 4.02
N HIS A 14 24.02 7.81 3.87
CA HIS A 14 23.63 9.02 4.58
C HIS A 14 22.21 9.48 4.27
N ALA A 15 21.80 9.37 3.00
CA ALA A 15 20.43 9.71 2.59
C ALA A 15 19.39 8.73 3.14
N LEU A 16 19.74 7.44 3.20
CA LEU A 16 18.85 6.40 3.70
C LEU A 16 18.66 6.45 5.22
N PHE A 17 19.70 6.83 5.96
CA PHE A 17 19.68 6.81 7.42
C PHE A 17 20.19 8.13 7.99
N PRO A 18 19.39 8.84 8.79
CA PRO A 18 19.81 10.13 9.35
C PRO A 18 20.99 10.04 10.34
N GLN A 19 21.16 8.88 10.98
CA GLN A 19 22.26 8.58 11.90
C GLN A 19 22.61 7.09 11.86
N LEU A 20 23.87 6.73 12.09
CA LEU A 20 24.31 5.33 12.12
C LEU A 20 23.56 4.48 13.16
N ASN A 21 23.31 5.05 14.33
CA ASN A 21 22.58 4.37 15.41
C ASN A 21 21.14 4.04 15.01
N PHE A 22 20.55 4.79 14.08
CA PHE A 22 19.20 4.57 13.60
C PHE A 22 19.04 3.18 12.93
N VAL A 23 20.04 2.71 12.21
CA VAL A 23 20.04 1.35 11.61
C VAL A 23 19.91 0.29 12.69
N ARG A 24 20.71 0.44 13.76
CA ARG A 24 20.68 -0.48 14.90
C ARG A 24 19.33 -0.42 15.63
N ASP A 25 18.82 0.77 15.85
CA ASP A 25 17.56 0.98 16.56
C ASP A 25 16.39 0.44 15.74
N ALA A 26 16.37 0.64 14.42
CA ALA A 26 15.37 0.07 13.51
C ALA A 26 15.39 -1.47 13.53
N LEU A 27 16.58 -2.08 13.54
CA LEU A 27 16.73 -3.54 13.65
C LEU A 27 16.27 -4.06 15.01
N CYS A 28 16.66 -3.40 16.09
CA CYS A 28 16.31 -3.83 17.45
C CYS A 28 14.83 -3.63 17.78
N SER A 29 14.19 -2.60 17.22
CA SER A 29 12.76 -2.33 17.43
C SER A 29 11.84 -3.13 16.50
N SER A 30 12.37 -3.72 15.43
CA SER A 30 11.57 -4.50 14.49
C SER A 30 11.01 -5.75 15.13
N ARG A 31 9.67 -5.85 15.15
CA ARG A 31 8.98 -7.03 15.64
C ARG A 31 9.35 -8.29 14.85
N ALA A 32 9.43 -8.18 13.53
CA ALA A 32 9.79 -9.31 12.66
C ALA A 32 11.18 -9.87 12.99
N VAL A 33 12.17 -8.99 13.23
CA VAL A 33 13.52 -9.41 13.63
C VAL A 33 13.54 -10.04 15.03
N GLN A 34 12.77 -9.47 15.96
CA GLN A 34 12.67 -10.03 17.33
C GLN A 34 12.04 -11.42 17.33
N GLU A 35 10.92 -11.62 16.61
CA GLU A 35 10.25 -12.90 16.47
C GLU A 35 11.16 -13.93 15.79
N TYR A 36 11.87 -13.54 14.73
CA TYR A 36 12.83 -14.39 14.03
C TYR A 36 13.98 -14.85 14.97
N ARG A 37 14.56 -13.93 15.75
CA ARG A 37 15.62 -14.26 16.71
C ARG A 37 15.17 -15.22 17.81
N GLN A 38 13.93 -15.14 18.25
CA GLN A 38 13.36 -16.08 19.22
C GLN A 38 13.24 -17.49 18.62
N GLN A 39 12.90 -17.59 17.33
CA GLN A 39 12.75 -18.86 16.64
C GLN A 39 14.10 -19.46 16.19
N SER A 40 15.07 -18.61 15.92
CA SER A 40 16.37 -18.99 15.35
C SER A 40 17.54 -18.31 16.08
N PRO A 41 17.76 -18.62 17.36
CA PRO A 41 18.76 -17.94 18.20
C PRO A 41 20.21 -18.16 17.75
N ALA A 42 20.48 -19.22 16.98
CA ALA A 42 21.82 -19.56 16.49
C ALA A 42 22.21 -18.86 15.18
N SER A 43 21.31 -18.07 14.58
CA SER A 43 21.63 -17.34 13.35
C SER A 43 22.52 -16.14 13.64
N HIS A 44 23.73 -16.13 13.08
CA HIS A 44 24.70 -15.03 13.19
C HIS A 44 24.40 -13.90 12.20
N GLU A 45 23.82 -14.22 11.06
CA GLU A 45 23.46 -13.28 10.00
C GLU A 45 21.96 -13.32 9.73
N ILE A 46 21.38 -12.18 9.43
CA ILE A 46 19.96 -12.03 9.11
C ILE A 46 19.86 -11.19 7.85
N TYR A 47 19.15 -11.70 6.87
CA TYR A 47 18.79 -11.02 5.64
C TYR A 47 17.31 -10.66 5.71
N ALA A 48 16.96 -9.44 5.38
CA ALA A 48 15.57 -8.98 5.46
C ALA A 48 15.32 -7.87 4.43
N LEU A 49 14.06 -7.65 4.08
CA LEU A 49 13.65 -6.49 3.31
C LEU A 49 13.51 -5.27 4.23
N MET A 50 14.20 -4.19 3.89
CA MET A 50 13.96 -2.89 4.52
C MET A 50 13.13 -2.01 3.59
N GLY A 51 11.92 -1.70 4.01
CA GLY A 51 11.06 -0.72 3.37
C GLY A 51 11.26 0.66 4.00
N MET A 52 11.15 1.72 3.21
CA MET A 52 11.21 3.11 3.67
C MET A 52 10.37 4.01 2.80
N ARG A 53 9.87 5.09 3.41
CA ARG A 53 9.12 6.13 2.70
C ARG A 53 10.07 7.22 2.26
N ARG A 54 10.11 7.48 0.94
CA ARG A 54 10.78 8.67 0.42
C ARG A 54 9.90 9.90 0.66
N GLU A 55 10.48 10.91 1.28
CA GLU A 55 9.87 12.22 1.47
C GLU A 55 10.76 13.30 0.84
N GLU A 56 10.11 14.34 0.32
CA GLU A 56 10.77 15.47 -0.31
C GLU A 56 10.30 16.76 0.36
N LYS A 57 11.26 17.58 0.78
CA LYS A 57 10.99 18.85 1.43
C LYS A 57 11.77 19.96 0.76
N THR A 58 11.07 21.03 0.43
CA THR A 58 11.73 22.26 -0.04
C THR A 58 12.21 23.06 1.18
N MET A 59 13.49 23.37 1.17
CA MET A 59 14.13 24.21 2.19
C MET A 59 14.81 25.38 1.51
N LEU A 60 14.96 26.49 2.22
CA LEU A 60 15.78 27.60 1.77
C LEU A 60 17.24 27.31 2.12
N GLY A 61 18.08 27.30 1.12
CA GLY A 61 19.51 27.04 1.23
C GLY A 61 20.34 28.19 0.69
N MET A 62 21.66 27.99 0.62
CA MET A 62 22.62 28.92 0.06
C MET A 62 23.28 28.27 -1.15
N GLU A 63 23.51 29.08 -2.19
CA GLU A 63 24.22 28.66 -3.40
C GLU A 63 25.39 29.64 -3.65
N LEU A 64 26.54 29.07 -4.00
CA LEU A 64 27.70 29.88 -4.41
C LEU A 64 27.68 30.03 -5.93
N SER A 65 27.44 31.24 -6.42
CA SER A 65 27.56 31.60 -7.84
C SER A 65 28.75 32.52 -8.05
N GLY A 66 29.82 31.95 -8.58
CA GLY A 66 31.12 32.64 -8.68
C GLY A 66 31.75 32.92 -7.30
N GLN A 67 31.86 34.19 -6.92
CA GLN A 67 32.37 34.61 -5.59
C GLN A 67 31.23 35.15 -4.67
N VAL A 68 29.98 35.08 -5.13
CA VAL A 68 28.82 35.61 -4.39
C VAL A 68 28.01 34.47 -3.83
N ILE A 69 27.70 34.53 -2.54
CA ILE A 69 26.77 33.61 -1.87
C ILE A 69 25.36 34.19 -1.97
N HIS A 70 24.48 33.46 -2.65
CA HIS A 70 23.05 33.75 -2.70
C HIS A 70 22.35 32.98 -1.59
N GLY A 71 21.66 33.67 -0.70
CA GLY A 71 20.79 33.10 0.30
C GLY A 71 19.36 32.87 -0.24
N ASP A 72 18.57 32.13 0.52
CA ASP A 72 17.14 31.93 0.26
C ASP A 72 16.80 31.26 -1.09
N ILE A 73 17.72 30.43 -1.59
CA ILE A 73 17.48 29.64 -2.80
C ILE A 73 16.69 28.39 -2.44
N PRO A 74 15.53 28.12 -3.08
CA PRO A 74 14.77 26.90 -2.85
C PRO A 74 15.59 25.67 -3.24
N GLN A 75 15.86 24.80 -2.27
CA GLN A 75 16.56 23.52 -2.46
C GLN A 75 15.62 22.38 -2.08
N SER A 76 15.56 21.33 -2.91
CA SER A 76 14.81 20.12 -2.60
C SER A 76 15.73 19.14 -1.87
N VAL A 77 15.32 18.76 -0.66
CA VAL A 77 16.01 17.76 0.16
C VAL A 77 15.18 16.51 0.20
N VAL A 78 15.77 15.38 -0.21
CA VAL A 78 15.17 14.06 -0.14
C VAL A 78 15.68 13.35 1.11
N TYR A 79 14.76 12.80 1.89
CA TYR A 79 15.07 11.98 3.05
C TYR A 79 14.14 10.78 3.14
N PHE A 80 14.54 9.78 3.89
CA PHE A 80 13.79 8.54 4.05
C PHE A 80 13.33 8.36 5.49
N THR A 81 12.05 8.00 5.65
CA THR A 81 11.38 7.81 6.94
C THR A 81 10.63 6.49 6.98
N SER A 82 10.02 6.21 8.13
CA SER A 82 9.14 5.04 8.33
C SER A 82 9.80 3.73 7.91
N HIS A 83 11.03 3.51 8.37
CA HIS A 83 11.76 2.28 8.10
C HIS A 83 11.03 1.08 8.69
N THR A 84 10.73 0.09 7.86
CA THR A 84 10.12 -1.18 8.22
C THR A 84 11.03 -2.32 7.82
N ILE A 85 11.04 -3.40 8.58
CA ILE A 85 11.83 -4.60 8.27
C ILE A 85 10.86 -5.77 8.24
N GLU A 86 10.86 -6.47 7.11
CA GLU A 86 9.96 -7.61 6.85
C GLU A 86 10.75 -8.81 6.34
N ASP A 87 10.18 -9.99 6.53
CA ASP A 87 10.65 -11.28 5.99
C ASP A 87 12.11 -11.63 6.32
N PRO A 88 12.52 -11.62 7.60
CA PRO A 88 13.86 -12.00 8.01
C PRO A 88 14.13 -13.49 7.76
N ALA A 89 15.32 -13.79 7.20
CA ALA A 89 15.76 -15.15 6.86
C ALA A 89 17.26 -15.33 7.12
N PRO A 90 17.75 -16.57 7.23
CA PRO A 90 19.16 -16.84 7.48
C PRO A 90 20.05 -16.68 6.24
N THR A 91 19.45 -16.62 5.04
CA THR A 91 20.17 -16.41 3.77
C THR A 91 19.45 -15.41 2.89
N GLU A 92 20.18 -14.73 2.03
CA GLU A 92 19.61 -13.79 1.06
C GLU A 92 18.60 -14.46 0.13
N GLN A 93 18.89 -15.67 -0.33
CA GLN A 93 17.99 -16.40 -1.22
C GLN A 93 16.65 -16.68 -0.56
N GLN A 94 16.67 -17.19 0.67
CA GLN A 94 15.43 -17.42 1.43
C GLN A 94 14.67 -16.15 1.72
N ALA A 95 15.36 -15.05 2.05
CA ALA A 95 14.71 -13.75 2.21
C ALA A 95 14.01 -13.30 0.93
N ARG A 96 14.65 -13.44 -0.24
CA ARG A 96 14.06 -13.12 -1.55
C ARG A 96 12.81 -13.97 -1.86
N GLU A 97 12.85 -15.26 -1.54
CA GLU A 97 11.72 -16.16 -1.72
C GLU A 97 10.55 -15.78 -0.79
N LEU A 98 10.82 -15.50 0.48
CA LEU A 98 9.81 -15.03 1.43
C LEU A 98 9.18 -13.71 1.00
N ILE A 99 9.99 -12.75 0.55
CA ILE A 99 9.51 -11.46 0.03
C ILE A 99 8.60 -11.66 -1.19
N ALA A 100 8.97 -12.55 -2.12
CA ALA A 100 8.14 -12.84 -3.29
C ALA A 100 6.77 -13.41 -2.88
N TRP A 101 6.74 -14.35 -1.94
CA TRP A 101 5.49 -14.91 -1.41
C TRP A 101 4.69 -13.88 -0.62
N SER A 102 5.31 -13.11 0.24
CA SER A 102 4.68 -12.03 1.01
C SER A 102 4.05 -10.97 0.09
N PHE A 103 4.75 -10.60 -0.99
CA PHE A 103 4.21 -9.72 -2.01
C PHE A 103 3.00 -10.31 -2.72
N PHE A 104 3.08 -11.59 -3.11
CA PHE A 104 1.96 -12.29 -3.75
C PHE A 104 0.74 -12.37 -2.84
N ASP A 105 0.92 -12.71 -1.57
CA ASP A 105 -0.15 -12.77 -0.59
C ASP A 105 -0.82 -11.39 -0.39
N LYS A 106 -0.03 -10.32 -0.30
CA LYS A 106 -0.54 -8.95 -0.20
C LYS A 106 -1.32 -8.56 -1.47
N LEU A 107 -0.86 -8.96 -2.64
CA LEU A 107 -1.54 -8.75 -3.92
C LEU A 107 -2.90 -9.47 -3.94
N VAL A 108 -2.91 -10.76 -3.60
CA VAL A 108 -4.13 -11.58 -3.53
C VAL A 108 -5.13 -10.99 -2.53
N ALA A 109 -4.65 -10.59 -1.34
CA ALA A 109 -5.49 -9.97 -0.32
C ALA A 109 -6.13 -8.66 -0.83
N LYS A 110 -5.37 -7.82 -1.55
CA LYS A 110 -5.88 -6.56 -2.10
C LYS A 110 -6.93 -6.78 -3.21
N VAL A 111 -6.74 -7.80 -4.04
CA VAL A 111 -7.74 -8.21 -5.04
C VAL A 111 -8.98 -8.78 -4.36
N ALA A 112 -8.81 -9.63 -3.35
CA ALA A 112 -9.92 -10.18 -2.58
C ALA A 112 -10.76 -9.08 -1.91
N GLN A 113 -10.14 -8.04 -1.37
CA GLN A 113 -10.85 -6.88 -0.83
C GLN A 113 -11.70 -6.16 -1.88
N ARG A 114 -11.18 -5.97 -3.12
CA ARG A 114 -11.96 -5.37 -4.21
C ARG A 114 -13.17 -6.21 -4.59
N ILE A 115 -12.98 -7.54 -4.67
CA ILE A 115 -14.06 -8.47 -4.97
C ILE A 115 -15.11 -8.45 -3.85
N GLN A 116 -14.68 -8.43 -2.59
CA GLN A 116 -15.58 -8.39 -1.45
C GLN A 116 -16.41 -7.09 -1.45
N ALA A 117 -15.79 -5.95 -1.70
CA ALA A 117 -16.49 -4.67 -1.79
C ALA A 117 -17.60 -4.69 -2.87
N ARG A 118 -17.36 -5.31 -4.04
CA ARG A 118 -18.40 -5.49 -5.08
C ARG A 118 -19.51 -6.44 -4.64
N LYS A 119 -19.19 -7.49 -3.89
CA LYS A 119 -20.21 -8.39 -3.34
C LYS A 119 -21.10 -7.66 -2.33
N ASP A 120 -20.50 -6.84 -1.47
CA ASP A 120 -21.24 -6.06 -0.47
C ASP A 120 -22.11 -4.99 -1.16
N GLU A 121 -21.60 -4.35 -2.21
CA GLU A 121 -22.38 -3.43 -3.04
C GLU A 121 -23.58 -4.13 -3.69
N LYS A 122 -23.35 -5.31 -4.29
CA LYS A 122 -24.45 -6.11 -4.86
C LYS A 122 -25.51 -6.47 -3.83
N GLN A 123 -25.09 -6.85 -2.63
CA GLN A 123 -25.99 -7.15 -1.52
C GLN A 123 -26.83 -5.94 -1.12
N SER A 124 -26.19 -4.77 -1.01
CA SER A 124 -26.89 -3.51 -0.73
C SER A 124 -27.89 -3.14 -1.82
N GLN A 125 -27.52 -3.28 -3.09
CA GLN A 125 -28.41 -3.03 -4.23
C GLN A 125 -29.63 -4.01 -4.25
N LEU A 126 -29.44 -5.27 -3.85
CA LEU A 126 -30.54 -6.23 -3.71
C LEU A 126 -31.52 -5.81 -2.61
N GLN A 127 -31.03 -5.35 -1.46
CA GLN A 127 -31.87 -4.84 -0.38
C GLN A 127 -32.64 -3.57 -0.81
N GLU A 128 -31.98 -2.64 -1.50
CA GLU A 128 -32.60 -1.44 -2.06
C GLU A 128 -33.71 -1.81 -3.06
N LYS A 129 -33.46 -2.78 -3.94
CA LYS A 129 -34.47 -3.32 -4.89
C LYS A 129 -35.70 -3.84 -4.13
N ASP A 130 -35.49 -4.63 -3.09
CA ASP A 130 -36.61 -5.21 -2.33
C ASP A 130 -37.43 -4.15 -1.62
N LEU A 131 -36.80 -3.09 -1.09
CA LEU A 131 -37.48 -1.93 -0.52
C LEU A 131 -38.28 -1.14 -1.57
N LEU A 132 -37.68 -0.89 -2.76
CA LEU A 132 -38.39 -0.22 -3.86
C LEU A 132 -39.57 -1.03 -4.36
N MET A 133 -39.44 -2.34 -4.45
CA MET A 133 -40.52 -3.25 -4.82
C MET A 133 -41.67 -3.22 -3.79
N ALA A 134 -41.35 -3.17 -2.49
CA ALA A 134 -42.35 -3.03 -1.43
C ALA A 134 -43.11 -1.69 -1.54
N ARG A 135 -42.36 -0.58 -1.74
CA ARG A 135 -42.95 0.76 -1.92
C ARG A 135 -43.85 0.82 -3.19
N LEU A 136 -43.42 0.18 -4.28
CA LEU A 136 -44.17 0.17 -5.53
C LEU A 136 -45.54 -0.51 -5.38
N ARG A 137 -45.66 -1.54 -4.52
CA ARG A 137 -46.94 -2.22 -4.24
C ARG A 137 -47.98 -1.34 -3.57
N SER A 138 -47.51 -0.39 -2.73
CA SER A 138 -48.41 0.53 -1.99
C SER A 138 -48.52 1.93 -2.59
N ALA A 139 -47.80 2.20 -3.69
CA ALA A 139 -47.74 3.51 -4.32
C ALA A 139 -49.00 3.87 -5.09
N ASP A 140 -49.40 5.15 -5.03
CA ASP A 140 -50.38 5.77 -5.87
C ASP A 140 -49.93 5.92 -7.33
N ALA A 141 -50.83 6.30 -8.23
CA ALA A 141 -50.54 6.42 -9.65
C ALA A 141 -49.43 7.44 -9.98
N THR A 142 -49.31 8.47 -9.18
CA THR A 142 -48.36 9.55 -9.40
C THR A 142 -46.94 9.15 -8.98
N SER A 143 -46.80 8.56 -7.80
CA SER A 143 -45.54 8.09 -7.27
C SER A 143 -45.02 6.83 -7.98
N ARG A 144 -45.91 6.02 -8.54
CA ARG A 144 -45.58 4.76 -9.21
C ARG A 144 -44.62 4.93 -10.38
N ARG A 145 -44.79 5.98 -11.20
CA ARG A 145 -43.89 6.25 -12.32
C ARG A 145 -42.46 6.55 -11.88
N ALA A 146 -42.32 7.41 -10.87
CA ALA A 146 -41.01 7.76 -10.32
C ALA A 146 -40.29 6.52 -9.77
N LEU A 147 -40.99 5.70 -8.97
CA LEU A 147 -40.45 4.45 -8.40
C LEU A 147 -40.09 3.42 -9.48
N GLN A 148 -40.84 3.33 -10.57
CA GLN A 148 -40.52 2.45 -11.70
C GLN A 148 -39.22 2.90 -12.40
N THR A 149 -39.01 4.21 -12.58
CA THR A 149 -37.80 4.74 -13.19
C THR A 149 -36.59 4.47 -12.28
N GLU A 150 -36.75 4.68 -10.98
CA GLU A 150 -35.72 4.40 -9.98
C GLU A 150 -35.34 2.92 -9.94
N LEU A 151 -36.35 2.03 -9.93
CA LEU A 151 -36.15 0.58 -9.99
C LEU A 151 -35.43 0.15 -11.28
N SER A 152 -35.80 0.70 -12.43
CA SER A 152 -35.13 0.39 -13.69
C SER A 152 -33.66 0.79 -13.68
N ARG A 153 -33.34 1.97 -13.10
CA ARG A 153 -31.96 2.43 -12.92
C ARG A 153 -31.17 1.53 -11.97
N LEU A 154 -31.78 1.11 -10.87
CA LEU A 154 -31.18 0.20 -9.91
C LEU A 154 -30.88 -1.18 -10.52
N LEU A 155 -31.81 -1.71 -11.32
CA LEU A 155 -31.61 -2.98 -12.03
C LEU A 155 -30.45 -2.92 -13.02
N GLY A 156 -30.25 -1.78 -13.72
CA GLY A 156 -29.08 -1.56 -14.56
C GLY A 156 -27.77 -1.62 -13.74
N ARG A 157 -27.70 -0.89 -12.63
CA ARG A 157 -26.54 -0.92 -11.73
C ARG A 157 -26.27 -2.32 -11.17
N LEU A 158 -27.31 -3.05 -10.79
CA LEU A 158 -27.19 -4.42 -10.28
C LEU A 158 -26.63 -5.36 -11.35
N GLN A 159 -27.05 -5.20 -12.60
CA GLN A 159 -26.51 -5.97 -13.73
C GLN A 159 -25.03 -5.66 -13.95
N ASP A 160 -24.64 -4.39 -13.94
CA ASP A 160 -23.23 -3.96 -14.09
C ASP A 160 -22.36 -4.50 -12.96
N THR A 161 -22.81 -4.37 -11.71
CA THR A 161 -22.12 -4.93 -10.54
C THR A 161 -22.02 -6.46 -10.64
N SER A 162 -23.07 -7.13 -11.09
CA SER A 162 -23.08 -8.59 -11.29
C SER A 162 -22.09 -9.01 -12.37
N ASN A 163 -22.05 -8.32 -13.50
CA ASN A 163 -21.09 -8.58 -14.58
C ASN A 163 -19.63 -8.37 -14.11
N SER A 164 -19.40 -7.37 -13.25
CA SER A 164 -18.06 -7.10 -12.70
C SER A 164 -17.56 -8.18 -11.73
N LEU A 165 -18.44 -9.08 -11.28
CA LEU A 165 -18.12 -10.24 -10.44
C LEU A 165 -17.82 -11.50 -11.25
N ASP A 166 -17.82 -11.42 -12.58
CA ASP A 166 -17.39 -12.53 -13.43
C ASP A 166 -15.89 -12.79 -13.29
N PHE A 167 -15.50 -14.05 -13.37
CA PHE A 167 -14.11 -14.49 -13.24
C PHE A 167 -13.15 -13.78 -14.21
N SER A 168 -13.63 -13.45 -15.42
CA SER A 168 -12.85 -12.71 -16.41
C SER A 168 -12.40 -11.31 -15.93
N HIS A 169 -13.13 -10.71 -14.98
CA HIS A 169 -12.77 -9.41 -14.39
C HIS A 169 -11.73 -9.52 -13.28
N TYR A 170 -11.54 -10.69 -12.68
CA TYR A 170 -10.54 -10.87 -11.61
C TYR A 170 -9.11 -10.70 -12.12
N LEU A 171 -8.82 -11.14 -13.34
CA LEU A 171 -7.51 -10.90 -13.97
C LEU A 171 -7.25 -9.41 -14.18
N LYS A 172 -8.27 -8.65 -14.58
CA LYS A 172 -8.17 -7.19 -14.69
C LYS A 172 -7.94 -6.51 -13.32
N ASP A 173 -8.51 -7.08 -12.26
CA ASP A 173 -8.26 -6.59 -10.90
C ASP A 173 -6.81 -6.82 -10.48
N PHE A 174 -6.22 -7.98 -10.80
CA PHE A 174 -4.80 -8.23 -10.57
C PHE A 174 -3.93 -7.24 -11.33
N GLU A 175 -4.18 -7.05 -12.61
CA GLU A 175 -3.46 -6.09 -13.45
C GLU A 175 -3.57 -4.66 -12.88
N ALA A 176 -4.77 -4.23 -12.53
CA ALA A 176 -5.01 -2.90 -11.97
C ALA A 176 -4.38 -2.69 -10.58
N VAL A 177 -4.13 -3.75 -9.81
CA VAL A 177 -3.41 -3.65 -8.53
C VAL A 177 -1.91 -3.62 -8.74
N LEU A 178 -1.39 -4.29 -9.77
CA LEU A 178 0.05 -4.29 -10.11
C LEU A 178 0.52 -2.98 -10.72
N LEU A 179 -0.37 -2.25 -11.42
CA LEU A 179 -0.04 -1.00 -12.11
C LEU A 179 -0.18 0.25 -11.21
N ASN A 180 -0.72 0.12 -9.99
CA ASN A 180 -0.90 1.20 -9.02
C ASN A 180 -0.07 0.99 -7.75
#